data_c8d9641454004d7ca9b4d09f6f167fa8
#
_entry.id   c8d9641454004d7ca9b4d09f6f167fa8
#
_cell.length_a   1.000
_cell.length_b   1.000
_cell.length_c   1.000
_cell.angle_alpha   90.00
_cell.angle_beta   90.00
_cell.angle_gamma   90.00
#
_symmetry.space_group_name_H-M   'P 1'
#
loop_
_entity.id
_entity.type
_entity.pdbx_description
1 polymer ?
#
loop_
_entity_poly.entity_id
_entity_poly.type
_entity_poly.pdbx_seq_one_letter_code
_entity_poly.pdbx_strand_id
1 'polypeptide(L)'
;MRSTPEGRKHEGRKHEDRKDLTTQALIRDEALSLFAEHGPESVTVRQIAAAAGVSPGLVVHHFGSKDGLRQEVDGHVLAVFEAMLGELTGEGGTELLDPGAGPASLSAVFTRHLPPDSPLSGYLRRLLLSGTDAGRQLFRRLFDLSRAALAELVAAGQAVPGRDPEVRAAVLLANDLALVLLRDRIGEVLGTDPLSADGMARWAPELLSIYAGGLNASP
;
A
#
# COMPACT_ATOMS: atom_id res chain seq x y z
N MET A 1 5.51 48.10 -20.31
CA MET A 1 6.02 47.23 -19.27
C MET A 1 6.64 46.00 -19.94
N ARG A 2 7.99 45.91 -20.01
CA ARG A 2 8.69 44.80 -20.69
C ARG A 2 8.96 43.75 -19.62
N SER A 3 8.32 42.56 -19.78
CA SER A 3 8.58 41.39 -18.92
C SER A 3 10.04 40.94 -19.07
N THR A 4 10.75 40.85 -17.96
CA THR A 4 12.15 40.46 -17.85
C THR A 4 12.39 39.03 -18.32
N PRO A 5 13.50 38.72 -19.01
CA PRO A 5 13.80 37.36 -19.54
C PRO A 5 14.00 36.28 -18.48
N GLU A 6 14.20 36.62 -17.20
CA GLU A 6 14.35 35.68 -16.09
C GLU A 6 13.05 34.95 -15.72
N GLY A 7 11.89 35.62 -15.82
CA GLY A 7 10.59 34.98 -15.52
C GLY A 7 10.23 33.81 -16.45
N ARG A 8 10.58 33.93 -17.75
CA ARG A 8 10.30 32.89 -18.75
C ARG A 8 11.17 31.63 -18.58
N LYS A 9 12.39 31.78 -18.07
CA LYS A 9 13.29 30.61 -17.80
C LYS A 9 12.83 29.83 -16.57
N HIS A 10 12.23 30.50 -15.58
CA HIS A 10 11.70 29.84 -14.38
C HIS A 10 10.39 29.08 -14.63
N GLU A 11 9.51 29.62 -15.49
CA GLU A 11 8.25 28.93 -15.87
C GLU A 11 8.52 27.72 -16.77
N GLY A 12 9.44 27.85 -17.72
CA GLY A 12 9.86 26.73 -18.59
C GLY A 12 10.44 25.56 -17.79
N ARG A 13 11.33 25.84 -16.82
CA ARG A 13 11.91 24.82 -15.94
C ARG A 13 10.85 24.10 -15.09
N LYS A 14 9.94 24.83 -14.47
CA LYS A 14 8.84 24.24 -13.69
C LYS A 14 7.93 23.35 -14.54
N HIS A 15 7.74 23.69 -15.80
CA HIS A 15 6.91 22.88 -16.70
C HIS A 15 7.62 21.61 -17.17
N GLU A 16 8.93 21.69 -17.43
CA GLU A 16 9.76 20.52 -17.73
C GLU A 16 9.86 19.57 -16.53
N ASP A 17 10.17 20.09 -15.34
CA ASP A 17 10.24 19.31 -14.09
C ASP A 17 8.90 18.59 -13.80
N ARG A 18 7.77 19.28 -14.03
CA ARG A 18 6.44 18.68 -13.83
C ARG A 18 6.11 17.60 -14.85
N LYS A 19 6.52 17.77 -16.09
CA LYS A 19 6.36 16.76 -17.14
C LYS A 19 7.23 15.55 -16.90
N ASP A 20 8.42 15.78 -16.39
CA ASP A 20 9.40 14.75 -16.04
C ASP A 20 8.91 13.87 -14.89
N LEU A 21 8.41 14.47 -13.80
CA LEU A 21 7.77 13.76 -12.68
C LEU A 21 6.55 12.94 -13.12
N THR A 22 5.75 13.46 -14.06
CA THR A 22 4.60 12.73 -14.60
C THR A 22 5.05 11.51 -15.41
N THR A 23 6.14 11.63 -16.19
CA THR A 23 6.72 10.55 -16.97
C THR A 23 7.33 9.47 -16.08
N GLN A 24 8.04 9.87 -15.02
CA GLN A 24 8.57 8.91 -14.02
C GLN A 24 7.44 8.11 -13.37
N ALA A 25 6.37 8.77 -12.94
CA ALA A 25 5.22 8.11 -12.34
C ALA A 25 4.58 7.11 -13.33
N LEU A 26 4.39 7.50 -14.59
CA LEU A 26 3.84 6.63 -15.64
C LEU A 26 4.70 5.38 -15.83
N ILE A 27 6.03 5.53 -15.97
CA ILE A 27 6.94 4.41 -16.15
C ILE A 27 6.91 3.48 -14.92
N ARG A 28 6.89 4.04 -13.73
CA ARG A 28 6.81 3.27 -12.48
C ARG A 28 5.50 2.48 -12.39
N ASP A 29 4.38 3.09 -12.71
CA ASP A 29 3.05 2.46 -12.61
C ASP A 29 2.87 1.34 -13.65
N GLU A 30 3.38 1.52 -14.88
CA GLU A 30 3.44 0.47 -15.88
C GLU A 30 4.39 -0.67 -15.48
N ALA A 31 5.53 -0.34 -14.87
CA ALA A 31 6.45 -1.35 -14.34
C ALA A 31 5.80 -2.15 -13.21
N LEU A 32 5.08 -1.48 -12.29
CA LEU A 32 4.34 -2.14 -11.22
C LEU A 32 3.32 -3.13 -11.77
N SER A 33 2.55 -2.75 -12.79
CA SER A 33 1.56 -3.62 -13.44
C SER A 33 2.21 -4.85 -14.06
N LEU A 34 3.26 -4.67 -14.85
CA LEU A 34 3.99 -5.76 -15.48
C LEU A 34 4.68 -6.67 -14.44
N PHE A 35 5.25 -6.10 -13.40
CA PHE A 35 5.88 -6.86 -12.32
C PHE A 35 4.86 -7.64 -11.49
N ALA A 36 3.68 -7.10 -11.26
CA ALA A 36 2.59 -7.80 -10.59
C ALA A 36 2.12 -9.03 -11.38
N GLU A 37 2.01 -8.90 -12.70
CA GLU A 37 1.52 -9.95 -13.57
C GLU A 37 2.58 -11.02 -13.86
N HIS A 38 3.78 -10.61 -14.29
CA HIS A 38 4.80 -11.50 -14.83
C HIS A 38 5.99 -11.75 -13.90
N GLY A 39 6.14 -10.96 -12.84
CA GLY A 39 7.31 -10.93 -11.98
C GLY A 39 8.44 -10.07 -12.54
N PRO A 40 9.22 -9.41 -11.67
CA PRO A 40 10.28 -8.49 -12.10
C PRO A 40 11.37 -9.16 -12.93
N GLU A 41 11.66 -10.45 -12.69
CA GLU A 41 12.72 -11.17 -13.41
C GLU A 41 12.36 -11.40 -14.89
N SER A 42 11.08 -11.62 -15.20
CA SER A 42 10.60 -11.93 -16.55
C SER A 42 10.36 -10.69 -17.41
N VAL A 43 10.28 -9.50 -16.82
CA VAL A 43 9.99 -8.24 -17.51
C VAL A 43 11.26 -7.54 -17.96
N THR A 44 11.28 -7.02 -19.17
CA THR A 44 12.41 -6.25 -19.73
C THR A 44 12.12 -4.76 -19.75
N VAL A 45 13.18 -3.94 -19.75
CA VAL A 45 13.07 -2.47 -19.90
C VAL A 45 12.34 -2.09 -21.19
N ARG A 46 12.49 -2.88 -22.27
CA ARG A 46 11.79 -2.64 -23.54
C ARG A 46 10.27 -2.82 -23.41
N GLN A 47 9.83 -3.83 -22.68
CA GLN A 47 8.39 -4.05 -22.41
C GLN A 47 7.80 -2.92 -21.58
N ILE A 48 8.50 -2.49 -20.53
CA ILE A 48 8.08 -1.36 -19.69
C ILE A 48 8.00 -0.07 -20.52
N ALA A 49 9.01 0.21 -21.32
CA ALA A 49 9.05 1.39 -22.19
C ALA A 49 7.90 1.38 -23.20
N ALA A 50 7.61 0.22 -23.80
CA ALA A 50 6.50 0.06 -24.73
C ALA A 50 5.14 0.29 -24.04
N ALA A 51 4.93 -0.26 -22.84
CA ALA A 51 3.70 -0.06 -22.05
C ALA A 51 3.52 1.42 -21.68
N ALA A 52 4.59 2.08 -21.21
CA ALA A 52 4.57 3.51 -20.86
C ALA A 52 4.57 4.47 -22.07
N GLY A 53 4.64 3.97 -23.30
CA GLY A 53 4.68 4.80 -24.50
C GLY A 53 5.94 5.67 -24.62
N VAL A 54 7.06 5.22 -24.05
CA VAL A 54 8.34 5.97 -24.03
C VAL A 54 9.48 5.17 -24.68
N SER A 55 10.64 5.80 -24.87
CA SER A 55 11.82 5.08 -25.33
C SER A 55 12.50 4.30 -24.19
N PRO A 56 13.15 3.14 -24.47
CA PRO A 56 13.94 2.43 -23.46
C PRO A 56 15.07 3.29 -22.88
N GLY A 57 15.65 4.20 -23.66
CA GLY A 57 16.65 5.14 -23.17
C GLY A 57 16.12 6.09 -22.11
N LEU A 58 14.85 6.51 -22.22
CA LEU A 58 14.22 7.38 -21.23
C LEU A 58 14.00 6.65 -19.91
N VAL A 59 13.62 5.36 -19.93
CA VAL A 59 13.53 4.53 -18.72
C VAL A 59 14.87 4.44 -18.01
N VAL A 60 15.95 4.16 -18.77
CA VAL A 60 17.32 4.10 -18.22
C VAL A 60 17.78 5.48 -17.71
N HIS A 61 17.40 6.56 -18.40
CA HIS A 61 17.71 7.92 -17.96
C HIS A 61 17.14 8.24 -16.57
N HIS A 62 15.86 7.88 -16.33
CA HIS A 62 15.19 8.17 -15.06
C HIS A 62 15.61 7.24 -13.91
N PHE A 63 15.81 5.96 -14.19
CA PHE A 63 15.97 4.95 -13.14
C PHE A 63 17.34 4.27 -13.12
N GLY A 64 18.22 4.61 -14.07
CA GLY A 64 19.56 4.04 -14.20
C GLY A 64 19.56 2.61 -14.75
N SER A 65 18.76 1.72 -14.17
CA SER A 65 18.68 0.30 -14.52
C SER A 65 17.29 -0.27 -14.24
N LYS A 66 17.05 -1.52 -14.67
CA LYS A 66 15.84 -2.26 -14.28
C LYS A 66 15.76 -2.46 -12.75
N ASP A 67 16.89 -2.68 -12.10
CA ASP A 67 16.94 -2.83 -10.64
C ASP A 67 16.64 -1.50 -9.93
N GLY A 68 17.12 -0.37 -10.46
CA GLY A 68 16.76 0.95 -9.95
C GLY A 68 15.26 1.23 -10.08
N LEU A 69 14.66 0.89 -11.22
CA LEU A 69 13.20 0.99 -11.40
C LEU A 69 12.45 0.05 -10.45
N ARG A 70 12.95 -1.17 -10.22
CA ARG A 70 12.33 -2.09 -9.24
C ARG A 70 12.37 -1.52 -7.83
N GLN A 71 13.51 -0.94 -7.42
CA GLN A 71 13.62 -0.28 -6.10
C GLN A 71 12.62 0.88 -5.96
N GLU A 72 12.40 1.64 -7.03
CA GLU A 72 11.40 2.71 -7.05
C GLU A 72 9.97 2.15 -6.91
N VAL A 73 9.66 1.05 -7.59
CA VAL A 73 8.38 0.34 -7.44
C VAL A 73 8.21 -0.20 -6.01
N ASP A 74 9.24 -0.82 -5.44
CA ASP A 74 9.23 -1.32 -4.05
C ASP A 74 8.96 -0.19 -3.06
N GLY A 75 9.65 0.95 -3.24
CA GLY A 75 9.46 2.15 -2.42
C GLY A 75 8.06 2.75 -2.54
N HIS A 76 7.52 2.78 -3.76
CA HIS A 76 6.15 3.26 -4.01
C HIS A 76 5.11 2.37 -3.33
N VAL A 77 5.22 1.06 -3.46
CA VAL A 77 4.32 0.11 -2.78
C VAL A 77 4.35 0.30 -1.28
N LEU A 78 5.54 0.42 -0.69
CA LEU A 78 5.70 0.69 0.72
C LEU A 78 5.03 2.01 1.13
N ALA A 79 5.25 3.09 0.38
CA ALA A 79 4.66 4.40 0.69
C ALA A 79 3.12 4.38 0.66
N VAL A 80 2.51 3.58 -0.25
CA VAL A 80 1.05 3.40 -0.28
C VAL A 80 0.55 2.71 1.00
N PHE A 81 1.24 1.67 1.46
CA PHE A 81 0.87 1.00 2.71
C PHE A 81 1.13 1.85 3.95
N GLU A 82 2.22 2.63 3.97
CA GLU A 82 2.49 3.62 5.03
C GLU A 82 1.38 4.67 5.12
N ALA A 83 0.95 5.21 3.97
CA ALA A 83 -0.14 6.18 3.93
C ALA A 83 -1.47 5.57 4.38
N MET A 84 -1.78 4.36 3.93
CA MET A 84 -2.97 3.63 4.35
C MET A 84 -3.00 3.38 5.85
N LEU A 85 -1.90 2.89 6.43
CA LEU A 85 -1.80 2.65 7.87
C LEU A 85 -1.83 3.96 8.66
N GLY A 86 -1.22 5.04 8.15
CA GLY A 86 -1.30 6.36 8.76
C GLY A 86 -2.74 6.90 8.85
N GLU A 87 -3.57 6.67 7.83
CA GLU A 87 -4.99 7.00 7.88
C GLU A 87 -5.76 6.12 8.87
N LEU A 88 -5.38 4.84 9.00
CA LEU A 88 -6.02 3.89 9.91
C LEU A 88 -5.65 4.13 11.39
N THR A 89 -4.51 4.75 11.68
CA THR A 89 -4.01 4.96 13.05
C THR A 89 -4.01 6.44 13.48
N GLY A 90 -4.22 7.39 12.55
CA GLY A 90 -4.23 8.83 12.82
C GLY A 90 -5.45 9.34 13.58
N GLU A 91 -5.65 10.66 13.60
CA GLU A 91 -6.75 11.31 14.34
C GLU A 91 -8.16 10.79 13.97
N GLY A 92 -8.33 10.24 12.74
CA GLY A 92 -9.56 9.53 12.31
C GLY A 92 -9.65 8.06 12.74
N GLY A 93 -8.58 7.49 13.30
CA GLY A 93 -8.52 6.06 13.65
C GLY A 93 -9.53 5.60 14.69
N THR A 94 -9.95 6.50 15.59
CA THR A 94 -11.00 6.23 16.58
C THR A 94 -12.38 6.01 15.94
N GLU A 95 -12.69 6.71 14.85
CA GLU A 95 -13.94 6.53 14.12
C GLU A 95 -14.00 5.19 13.38
N LEU A 96 -12.85 4.64 13.02
CA LEU A 96 -12.75 3.34 12.33
C LEU A 96 -13.14 2.16 13.23
N LEU A 97 -13.03 2.33 14.54
CA LEU A 97 -13.44 1.34 15.54
C LEU A 97 -14.91 1.51 15.98
N ASP A 98 -15.63 2.54 15.48
CA ASP A 98 -17.05 2.70 15.72
C ASP A 98 -17.84 1.63 14.95
N PRO A 99 -18.63 0.78 15.64
CA PRO A 99 -19.42 -0.26 14.98
C PRO A 99 -20.40 0.26 13.91
N GLY A 100 -20.82 1.52 14.01
CA GLY A 100 -21.76 2.15 13.08
C GLY A 100 -21.12 2.76 11.84
N ALA A 101 -20.04 3.54 12.04
CA ALA A 101 -19.36 4.29 10.97
C ALA A 101 -18.07 3.59 10.48
N GLY A 102 -17.43 2.80 11.33
CA GLY A 102 -16.14 2.18 11.08
C GLY A 102 -16.06 1.33 9.81
N PRO A 103 -17.00 0.43 9.51
CA PRO A 103 -16.94 -0.39 8.31
C PRO A 103 -16.92 0.41 7.01
N ALA A 104 -17.72 1.48 6.93
CA ALA A 104 -17.76 2.36 5.75
C ALA A 104 -16.47 3.18 5.62
N SER A 105 -15.94 3.68 6.73
CA SER A 105 -14.68 4.43 6.78
C SER A 105 -13.49 3.53 6.42
N LEU A 106 -13.41 2.31 6.94
CA LEU A 106 -12.40 1.30 6.56
C LEU A 106 -12.46 1.00 5.06
N SER A 107 -13.65 0.73 4.53
CA SER A 107 -13.83 0.48 3.10
C SER A 107 -13.39 1.66 2.24
N ALA A 108 -13.64 2.90 2.66
CA ALA A 108 -13.21 4.10 1.95
C ALA A 108 -11.68 4.21 1.90
N VAL A 109 -10.98 3.91 3.00
CA VAL A 109 -9.50 3.87 3.05
C VAL A 109 -8.97 2.79 2.11
N PHE A 110 -9.48 1.56 2.18
CA PHE A 110 -9.06 0.48 1.29
C PHE A 110 -9.34 0.79 -0.18
N THR A 111 -10.52 1.31 -0.52
CA THR A 111 -10.86 1.65 -1.90
C THR A 111 -9.96 2.75 -2.47
N ARG A 112 -9.53 3.70 -1.63
CA ARG A 112 -8.60 4.77 -2.02
C ARG A 112 -7.21 4.25 -2.31
N HIS A 113 -6.67 3.40 -1.45
CA HIS A 113 -5.28 2.94 -1.53
C HIS A 113 -5.11 1.63 -2.31
N LEU A 114 -6.11 0.75 -2.28
CA LEU A 114 -6.12 -0.57 -2.91
C LEU A 114 -7.40 -0.79 -3.72
N PRO A 115 -7.64 -0.01 -4.79
CA PRO A 115 -8.80 -0.24 -5.64
C PRO A 115 -8.82 -1.68 -6.20
N PRO A 116 -9.97 -2.21 -6.61
CA PRO A 116 -10.13 -3.61 -7.05
C PRO A 116 -9.14 -4.04 -8.13
N ASP A 117 -8.89 -3.16 -9.10
CA ASP A 117 -8.02 -3.45 -10.26
C ASP A 117 -6.55 -3.03 -10.02
N SER A 118 -6.19 -2.68 -8.78
CA SER A 118 -4.83 -2.24 -8.46
C SER A 118 -3.83 -3.39 -8.55
N PRO A 119 -2.71 -3.23 -9.27
CA PRO A 119 -1.64 -4.23 -9.31
C PRO A 119 -0.87 -4.34 -7.98
N LEU A 120 -1.12 -3.43 -7.01
CA LEU A 120 -0.43 -3.38 -5.73
C LEU A 120 -0.53 -4.69 -4.95
N SER A 121 -1.74 -5.26 -4.83
CA SER A 121 -1.96 -6.52 -4.09
C SER A 121 -1.22 -7.69 -4.73
N GLY A 122 -1.24 -7.76 -6.07
CA GLY A 122 -0.51 -8.78 -6.83
C GLY A 122 1.00 -8.67 -6.67
N TYR A 123 1.53 -7.45 -6.75
CA TYR A 123 2.96 -7.19 -6.56
C TYR A 123 3.40 -7.45 -5.12
N LEU A 124 2.64 -6.97 -4.13
CA LEU A 124 2.89 -7.22 -2.71
C LEU A 124 3.00 -8.72 -2.41
N ARG A 125 2.05 -9.51 -2.91
CA ARG A 125 2.07 -10.96 -2.77
C ARG A 125 3.35 -11.57 -3.31
N ARG A 126 3.76 -11.20 -4.53
CA ARG A 126 5.00 -11.69 -5.13
C ARG A 126 6.22 -11.30 -4.30
N LEU A 127 6.29 -10.06 -3.88
CA LEU A 127 7.43 -9.53 -3.16
C LEU A 127 7.59 -10.20 -1.79
N LEU A 128 6.51 -10.32 -1.02
CA LEU A 128 6.54 -10.94 0.31
C LEU A 128 6.87 -12.44 0.26
N LEU A 129 6.45 -13.14 -0.82
CA LEU A 129 6.67 -14.58 -0.96
C LEU A 129 7.93 -14.95 -1.76
N SER A 130 8.63 -13.96 -2.32
CA SER A 130 9.80 -14.21 -3.18
C SER A 130 11.06 -14.68 -2.44
N GLY A 131 11.13 -14.58 -1.12
CA GLY A 131 12.32 -14.87 -0.33
C GLY A 131 13.50 -13.93 -0.58
N THR A 132 13.30 -12.82 -1.33
CA THR A 132 14.33 -11.81 -1.64
C THR A 132 14.60 -10.90 -0.44
N ASP A 133 15.75 -10.19 -0.47
CA ASP A 133 16.06 -9.18 0.55
C ASP A 133 15.02 -8.05 0.56
N ALA A 134 14.53 -7.64 -0.60
CA ALA A 134 13.50 -6.63 -0.73
C ALA A 134 12.20 -7.08 -0.03
N GLY A 135 11.75 -8.33 -0.25
CA GLY A 135 10.58 -8.88 0.43
C GLY A 135 10.75 -8.95 1.95
N ARG A 136 11.95 -9.35 2.43
CA ARG A 136 12.27 -9.36 3.86
C ARG A 136 12.27 -7.95 4.47
N GLN A 137 12.81 -6.96 3.75
CA GLN A 137 12.83 -5.56 4.20
C GLN A 137 11.42 -4.97 4.24
N LEU A 138 10.61 -5.22 3.21
CA LEU A 138 9.21 -4.79 3.18
C LEU A 138 8.44 -5.38 4.35
N PHE A 139 8.53 -6.69 4.58
CA PHE A 139 7.84 -7.34 5.70
C PHE A 139 8.23 -6.75 7.05
N ARG A 140 9.53 -6.50 7.28
CA ARG A 140 10.01 -5.85 8.51
C ARG A 140 9.39 -4.46 8.69
N ARG A 141 9.34 -3.64 7.63
CA ARG A 141 8.73 -2.32 7.69
C ARG A 141 7.23 -2.38 7.98
N LEU A 142 6.50 -3.27 7.33
CA LEU A 142 5.07 -3.48 7.62
C LEU A 142 4.86 -3.95 9.07
N PHE A 143 5.76 -4.80 9.58
CA PHE A 143 5.73 -5.23 10.97
C PHE A 143 6.00 -4.07 11.95
N ASP A 144 7.00 -3.23 11.68
CA ASP A 144 7.28 -2.05 12.51
C ASP A 144 6.11 -1.07 12.54
N LEU A 145 5.41 -0.88 11.40
CA LEU A 145 4.20 -0.07 11.32
C LEU A 145 3.04 -0.68 12.14
N SER A 146 2.80 -1.99 12.01
CA SER A 146 1.77 -2.68 12.80
C SER A 146 2.06 -2.60 14.29
N ARG A 147 3.33 -2.73 14.69
CA ARG A 147 3.76 -2.59 16.09
C ARG A 147 3.55 -1.17 16.60
N ALA A 148 3.88 -0.14 15.80
CA ALA A 148 3.65 1.25 16.16
C ALA A 148 2.15 1.55 16.30
N ALA A 149 1.32 1.08 15.36
CA ALA A 149 -0.13 1.21 15.42
C ALA A 149 -0.73 0.56 16.68
N LEU A 150 -0.30 -0.65 17.03
CA LEU A 150 -0.72 -1.29 18.28
C LEU A 150 -0.32 -0.48 19.51
N ALA A 151 0.89 0.08 19.53
CA ALA A 151 1.37 0.90 20.65
C ALA A 151 0.53 2.18 20.83
N GLU A 152 0.14 2.83 19.72
CA GLU A 152 -0.76 3.99 19.74
C GLU A 152 -2.16 3.64 20.28
N LEU A 153 -2.74 2.53 19.81
CA LEU A 153 -4.03 2.04 20.33
C LEU A 153 -3.97 1.71 21.81
N VAL A 154 -2.86 1.13 22.29
CA VAL A 154 -2.64 0.85 23.72
C VAL A 154 -2.50 2.16 24.52
N ALA A 155 -1.75 3.14 24.01
CA ALA A 155 -1.61 4.45 24.65
C ALA A 155 -2.94 5.21 24.72
N ALA A 156 -3.80 5.06 23.73
CA ALA A 156 -5.15 5.62 23.71
C ALA A 156 -6.16 4.85 24.59
N GLY A 157 -5.76 3.73 25.22
CA GLY A 157 -6.66 2.89 26.01
C GLY A 157 -7.66 2.06 25.21
N GLN A 158 -7.47 1.97 23.89
CA GLN A 158 -8.35 1.27 22.95
C GLN A 158 -7.95 -0.20 22.74
N ALA A 159 -6.74 -0.57 23.17
CA ALA A 159 -6.23 -1.95 23.14
C ALA A 159 -5.40 -2.26 24.37
N VAL A 160 -5.16 -3.54 24.62
CA VAL A 160 -4.20 -4.03 25.62
C VAL A 160 -2.99 -4.63 24.91
N PRO A 161 -1.76 -4.47 25.46
CA PRO A 161 -0.53 -4.93 24.81
C PRO A 161 -0.46 -6.46 24.67
N GLY A 162 -1.24 -7.19 25.47
CA GLY A 162 -1.18 -8.64 25.55
C GLY A 162 0.02 -9.13 26.35
N ARG A 163 0.24 -10.45 26.33
CA ARG A 163 1.38 -11.08 26.99
C ARG A 163 2.70 -10.85 26.24
N ASP A 164 2.60 -10.78 24.92
CA ASP A 164 3.72 -10.53 24.01
C ASP A 164 3.26 -9.54 22.93
N PRO A 165 3.59 -8.25 23.07
CA PRO A 165 3.17 -7.23 22.13
C PRO A 165 3.73 -7.43 20.70
N GLU A 166 4.91 -8.02 20.57
CA GLU A 166 5.51 -8.29 19.24
C GLU A 166 4.75 -9.40 18.53
N VAL A 167 4.45 -10.49 19.23
CA VAL A 167 3.63 -11.56 18.64
C VAL A 167 2.23 -11.06 18.32
N ARG A 168 1.64 -10.21 19.17
CA ARG A 168 0.34 -9.60 18.89
C ARG A 168 0.36 -8.74 17.65
N ALA A 169 1.36 -7.88 17.47
CA ALA A 169 1.54 -7.08 16.25
C ALA A 169 1.71 -7.97 15.01
N ALA A 170 2.47 -9.06 15.13
CA ALA A 170 2.65 -10.01 14.02
C ALA A 170 1.33 -10.72 13.64
N VAL A 171 0.50 -11.09 14.61
CA VAL A 171 -0.82 -11.69 14.36
C VAL A 171 -1.75 -10.70 13.66
N LEU A 172 -1.80 -9.45 14.10
CA LEU A 172 -2.60 -8.40 13.47
C LEU A 172 -2.14 -8.18 12.03
N LEU A 173 -0.84 -7.98 11.80
CA LEU A 173 -0.28 -7.83 10.46
C LEU A 173 -0.59 -9.03 9.56
N ALA A 174 -0.45 -10.26 10.07
CA ALA A 174 -0.73 -11.45 9.29
C ALA A 174 -2.20 -11.52 8.86
N ASN A 175 -3.13 -11.13 9.75
CA ASN A 175 -4.55 -11.05 9.42
C ASN A 175 -4.84 -9.98 8.36
N ASP A 176 -4.28 -8.78 8.51
CA ASP A 176 -4.48 -7.69 7.56
C ASP A 176 -3.90 -8.04 6.17
N LEU A 177 -2.70 -8.62 6.16
CA LEU A 177 -2.08 -9.10 4.93
C LEU A 177 -2.92 -10.21 4.28
N ALA A 178 -3.47 -11.14 5.06
CA ALA A 178 -4.30 -12.22 4.52
C ALA A 178 -5.50 -11.66 3.77
N LEU A 179 -6.18 -10.63 4.31
CA LEU A 179 -7.31 -9.99 3.66
C LEU A 179 -6.92 -9.36 2.30
N VAL A 180 -5.77 -8.68 2.24
CA VAL A 180 -5.26 -8.06 1.00
C VAL A 180 -4.77 -9.11 0.00
N LEU A 181 -3.94 -10.08 0.46
CA LEU A 181 -3.30 -11.06 -0.42
C LEU A 181 -4.27 -12.11 -0.95
N LEU A 182 -5.32 -12.44 -0.19
CA LEU A 182 -6.32 -13.45 -0.52
C LEU A 182 -7.66 -12.82 -0.93
N ARG A 183 -7.69 -11.52 -1.22
CA ARG A 183 -8.88 -10.73 -1.56
C ARG A 183 -9.81 -11.47 -2.53
N ASP A 184 -9.27 -11.94 -3.66
CA ASP A 184 -10.04 -12.61 -4.70
C ASP A 184 -10.63 -13.93 -4.19
N ARG A 185 -9.86 -14.72 -3.43
CA ARG A 185 -10.29 -16.00 -2.89
C ARG A 185 -11.36 -15.86 -1.81
N ILE A 186 -11.19 -14.86 -0.95
CA ILE A 186 -12.19 -14.50 0.06
C ILE A 186 -13.46 -14.00 -0.64
N GLY A 187 -13.32 -13.18 -1.66
CA GLY A 187 -14.43 -12.68 -2.47
C GLY A 187 -15.22 -13.81 -3.16
N GLU A 188 -14.54 -14.81 -3.75
CA GLU A 188 -15.16 -15.99 -4.32
C GLU A 188 -16.03 -16.75 -3.30
N VAL A 189 -15.55 -16.93 -2.07
CA VAL A 189 -16.25 -17.65 -1.01
C VAL A 189 -17.42 -16.83 -0.43
N LEU A 190 -17.22 -15.53 -0.25
CA LEU A 190 -18.23 -14.64 0.36
C LEU A 190 -19.26 -14.12 -0.63
N GLY A 191 -19.00 -14.25 -1.95
CA GLY A 191 -19.83 -13.68 -3.01
C GLY A 191 -19.77 -12.15 -3.10
N THR A 192 -18.78 -11.52 -2.45
CA THR A 192 -18.56 -10.07 -2.46
C THR A 192 -17.09 -9.78 -2.20
N ASP A 193 -16.56 -8.69 -2.77
CA ASP A 193 -15.22 -8.21 -2.48
C ASP A 193 -15.11 -7.81 -1.00
N PRO A 194 -14.23 -8.44 -0.21
CA PRO A 194 -14.12 -8.17 1.23
C PRO A 194 -13.70 -6.74 1.57
N LEU A 195 -13.04 -6.03 0.66
CA LEU A 195 -12.61 -4.64 0.86
C LEU A 195 -13.64 -3.61 0.34
N SER A 196 -14.72 -4.06 -0.32
CA SER A 196 -15.83 -3.17 -0.68
C SER A 196 -16.65 -2.73 0.55
N ALA A 197 -17.52 -1.73 0.39
CA ALA A 197 -18.40 -1.28 1.45
C ALA A 197 -19.26 -2.43 2.01
N ASP A 198 -19.87 -3.23 1.14
CA ASP A 198 -20.70 -4.38 1.53
C ASP A 198 -19.86 -5.50 2.16
N GLY A 199 -18.67 -5.73 1.65
CA GLY A 199 -17.71 -6.69 2.21
C GLY A 199 -17.26 -6.29 3.61
N MET A 200 -16.85 -5.04 3.79
CA MET A 200 -16.43 -4.50 5.08
C MET A 200 -17.58 -4.45 6.10
N ALA A 201 -18.80 -4.15 5.68
CA ALA A 201 -19.97 -4.19 6.56
C ALA A 201 -20.22 -5.60 7.14
N ARG A 202 -19.80 -6.65 6.43
CA ARG A 202 -19.86 -8.05 6.92
C ARG A 202 -18.61 -8.46 7.69
N TRP A 203 -17.41 -8.04 7.21
CA TRP A 203 -16.11 -8.47 7.75
C TRP A 203 -15.77 -7.80 9.07
N ALA A 204 -15.91 -6.47 9.16
CA ALA A 204 -15.45 -5.70 10.31
C ALA A 204 -16.15 -6.08 11.63
N PRO A 205 -17.49 -6.31 11.68
CA PRO A 205 -18.14 -6.75 12.92
C PRO A 205 -17.64 -8.12 13.42
N GLU A 206 -17.40 -9.07 12.51
CA GLU A 206 -16.87 -10.38 12.86
C GLU A 206 -15.43 -10.26 13.40
N LEU A 207 -14.59 -9.48 12.70
CA LEU A 207 -13.22 -9.22 13.13
C LEU A 207 -13.18 -8.57 14.53
N LEU A 208 -13.99 -7.53 14.75
CA LEU A 208 -14.11 -6.85 16.05
C LEU A 208 -14.62 -7.80 17.13
N SER A 209 -15.60 -8.67 16.81
CA SER A 209 -16.12 -9.68 17.73
C SER A 209 -15.04 -10.67 18.17
N ILE A 210 -14.19 -11.12 17.22
CA ILE A 210 -13.07 -12.03 17.52
C ILE A 210 -12.02 -11.33 18.38
N TYR A 211 -11.70 -10.06 18.09
CA TYR A 211 -10.66 -9.32 18.81
C TYR A 211 -11.14 -8.64 20.10
N ALA A 212 -12.44 -8.31 20.23
CA ALA A 212 -12.97 -7.65 21.42
C ALA A 212 -12.75 -8.48 22.70
N GLY A 213 -12.93 -9.80 22.61
CA GLY A 213 -12.64 -10.71 23.70
C GLY A 213 -11.13 -10.87 23.99
N GLY A 214 -10.27 -10.77 22.97
CA GLY A 214 -8.83 -10.95 23.09
C GLY A 214 -8.05 -9.65 23.28
N LEU A 215 -8.49 -8.54 22.67
CA LEU A 215 -7.84 -7.23 22.80
C LEU A 215 -8.23 -6.52 24.10
N ASN A 216 -9.48 -6.71 24.58
CA ASN A 216 -10.04 -6.08 25.77
C ASN A 216 -10.23 -7.05 26.94
N ALA A 217 -9.86 -8.33 26.82
CA ALA A 217 -9.95 -9.26 27.94
C ALA A 217 -8.98 -8.82 29.05
N SER A 218 -9.53 -8.39 30.17
CA SER A 218 -8.76 -8.30 31.42
C SER A 218 -8.20 -9.67 31.79
N PRO A 219 -7.02 -9.72 32.41
CA PRO A 219 -6.37 -10.96 32.83
C PRO A 219 -7.21 -11.74 33.82
#